data_c1030066319e3bf8ccd5b3fcfb33b548
#
_entry.id   c1030066319e3bf8ccd5b3fcfb33b548
#
_cell.length_a   1.000
_cell.length_b   1.000
_cell.length_c   1.000
_cell.angle_alpha   90.00
_cell.angle_beta   90.00
_cell.angle_gamma   90.00
#
_symmetry.space_group_name_H-M   'P 1'
#
loop_
_entity.id
_entity.type
_entity.pdbx_description
1 polymer ?
#
loop_
_entity_poly.entity_id
_entity_poly.type
_entity_poly.pdbx_seq_one_letter_code
_entity_poly.pdbx_strand_id
1 'polypeptide(L)'
;MPKKQATLTGLPSYTAGKAADKRRVQTRRSGVHGKGVFALQDLAEGETLIEYVGDVISWPEALRRHPHDPANPHHTFYFHVDEIHVIDAKVGGNSSRWINHSCAPNCVADAVEGRVFIRALRPIAAGSELFYDYGLIIDARYTPKLLADYPCWCGAPACRGTLLAPKARKRAAQKLMASPVAAD
;
A
#
# COMPACT_ATOMS: atom_id res chain seq x y z
N MET A 1 -38.88 21.90 2.38
CA MET A 1 -37.94 22.10 3.50
C MET A 1 -36.60 21.50 3.11
N PRO A 2 -35.50 22.24 3.03
CA PRO A 2 -34.23 21.73 2.56
C PRO A 2 -33.55 20.90 3.67
N LYS A 3 -33.09 19.71 3.33
CA LYS A 3 -32.27 18.85 4.19
C LYS A 3 -30.88 19.44 4.32
N LYS A 4 -30.41 19.64 5.55
CA LYS A 4 -29.07 20.12 5.88
C LYS A 4 -28.02 19.09 5.48
N GLN A 5 -27.14 19.44 4.56
CA GLN A 5 -25.89 18.72 4.30
C GLN A 5 -24.96 18.93 5.50
N ALA A 6 -24.47 17.84 6.08
CA ALA A 6 -23.43 17.88 7.09
C ALA A 6 -22.09 18.22 6.43
N THR A 7 -21.58 19.42 6.73
CA THR A 7 -20.26 19.87 6.31
C THR A 7 -19.21 19.13 7.14
N LEU A 8 -18.44 18.26 6.52
CA LEU A 8 -17.23 17.69 7.11
C LEU A 8 -16.14 18.77 7.11
N THR A 9 -16.13 19.57 8.18
CA THR A 9 -15.06 20.51 8.48
C THR A 9 -13.98 19.77 9.27
N GLY A 10 -12.75 19.72 8.73
CA GLY A 10 -11.58 19.35 9.52
C GLY A 10 -10.55 18.41 8.89
N LEU A 11 -10.46 18.29 7.57
CA LEU A 11 -9.26 17.73 6.96
C LEU A 11 -8.28 18.88 6.69
N PRO A 12 -7.00 18.77 7.12
CA PRO A 12 -5.99 19.75 6.76
C PRO A 12 -5.86 19.80 5.24
N SER A 13 -6.02 20.98 4.66
CA SER A 13 -5.84 21.23 3.24
C SER A 13 -4.44 20.79 2.83
N TYR A 14 -4.34 19.76 1.98
CA TYR A 14 -3.11 19.37 1.32
C TYR A 14 -2.74 20.48 0.32
N THR A 15 -1.88 21.38 0.72
CA THR A 15 -1.20 22.27 -0.22
C THR A 15 -0.11 21.45 -0.90
N ALA A 16 -0.31 21.14 -2.17
CA ALA A 16 0.74 20.61 -3.06
C ALA A 16 1.79 21.72 -3.24
N GLY A 17 2.64 21.90 -2.22
CA GLY A 17 3.82 22.74 -2.33
C GLY A 17 4.72 22.13 -3.42
N LYS A 18 5.06 22.93 -4.43
CA LYS A 18 6.19 22.67 -5.32
C LYS A 18 7.44 22.57 -4.46
N ALA A 19 7.69 21.39 -3.88
CA ALA A 19 8.93 21.10 -3.19
C ALA A 19 10.03 21.08 -4.25
N ALA A 20 11.00 21.98 -4.13
CA ALA A 20 12.28 21.87 -4.80
C ALA A 20 12.77 20.41 -4.64
N ASP A 21 13.22 19.82 -5.73
CA ASP A 21 13.65 18.41 -5.90
C ASP A 21 14.82 18.07 -4.96
N LYS A 22 14.60 18.02 -3.67
CA LYS A 22 15.47 17.35 -2.72
C LYS A 22 14.94 15.92 -2.61
N ARG A 23 15.61 15.01 -3.29
CA ARG A 23 15.34 13.57 -3.18
C ARG A 23 15.32 13.20 -1.70
N ARG A 24 14.15 12.88 -1.17
CA ARG A 24 13.95 12.54 0.24
C ARG A 24 14.18 11.07 0.51
N VAL A 25 14.09 10.28 -0.55
CA VAL A 25 14.20 8.83 -0.49
C VAL A 25 15.08 8.30 -1.61
N GLN A 26 15.70 7.14 -1.39
CA GLN A 26 16.57 6.47 -2.36
C GLN A 26 16.31 4.97 -2.36
N THR A 27 16.30 4.36 -3.55
CA THR A 27 16.28 2.91 -3.70
C THR A 27 17.69 2.35 -3.51
N ARG A 28 17.82 1.32 -2.64
CA ARG A 28 19.06 0.57 -2.38
C ARG A 28 18.74 -0.93 -2.29
N ARG A 29 19.77 -1.76 -2.12
CA ARG A 29 19.59 -3.17 -1.73
C ARG A 29 18.98 -3.23 -0.33
N SER A 30 17.92 -4.03 -0.16
CA SER A 30 17.27 -4.26 1.13
C SER A 30 17.88 -5.46 1.85
N GLY A 31 17.88 -5.42 3.18
CA GLY A 31 18.19 -6.57 4.02
C GLY A 31 17.03 -7.57 4.13
N VAL A 32 15.81 -7.15 3.74
CA VAL A 32 14.60 -7.99 3.80
C VAL A 32 14.39 -8.73 2.50
N HIS A 33 14.28 -7.99 1.37
CA HIS A 33 14.07 -8.59 0.06
C HIS A 33 14.50 -7.62 -1.06
N GLY A 34 15.36 -8.10 -1.96
CA GLY A 34 15.73 -7.44 -3.22
C GLY A 34 16.14 -5.98 -3.05
N LYS A 35 15.30 -5.05 -3.52
CA LYS A 35 15.44 -3.60 -3.37
C LYS A 35 14.54 -3.10 -2.24
N GLY A 36 14.94 -1.98 -1.62
CA GLY A 36 14.16 -1.24 -0.65
C GLY A 36 14.28 0.26 -0.88
N VAL A 37 13.45 1.04 -0.23
CA VAL A 37 13.47 2.50 -0.27
C VAL A 37 13.90 3.03 1.10
N PHE A 38 14.86 3.93 1.11
CA PHE A 38 15.52 4.43 2.32
C PHE A 38 15.37 5.94 2.42
N ALA A 39 15.14 6.43 3.63
CA ALA A 39 15.14 7.86 3.94
C ALA A 39 16.54 8.45 3.73
N LEU A 40 16.64 9.59 3.06
CA LEU A 40 17.90 10.34 2.89
C LEU A 40 18.10 11.42 3.95
N GLN A 41 17.05 11.75 4.66
CA GLN A 41 16.99 12.73 5.75
C GLN A 41 15.98 12.27 6.79
N ASP A 42 15.95 12.90 7.95
CA ASP A 42 14.90 12.67 8.93
C ASP A 42 13.55 13.07 8.36
N LEU A 43 12.54 12.21 8.57
CA LEU A 43 11.17 12.39 8.10
C LEU A 43 10.25 12.50 9.31
N ALA A 44 9.35 13.48 9.30
CA ALA A 44 8.42 13.71 10.40
C ALA A 44 7.22 12.74 10.32
N GLU A 45 6.62 12.45 11.49
CA GLU A 45 5.35 11.75 11.57
C GLU A 45 4.26 12.51 10.78
N GLY A 46 3.40 11.77 10.09
CA GLY A 46 2.32 12.33 9.27
C GLY A 46 2.77 12.89 7.92
N GLU A 47 4.07 12.96 7.66
CA GLU A 47 4.61 13.52 6.43
C GLU A 47 4.33 12.63 5.22
N THR A 48 3.83 13.21 4.11
CA THR A 48 3.69 12.53 2.83
C THR A 48 5.05 12.45 2.15
N LEU A 49 5.51 11.24 1.89
CA LEU A 49 6.86 10.96 1.42
C LEU A 49 6.95 10.84 -0.09
N ILE A 50 6.06 10.08 -0.69
CA ILE A 50 6.05 9.78 -2.12
C ILE A 50 4.64 9.29 -2.52
N GLU A 51 4.23 9.61 -3.75
CA GLU A 51 3.05 9.01 -4.36
C GLU A 51 3.40 7.65 -4.97
N TYR A 52 2.52 6.66 -4.79
CA TYR A 52 2.61 5.38 -5.48
C TYR A 52 1.99 5.52 -6.86
N VAL A 53 2.80 5.61 -7.88
CA VAL A 53 2.36 5.84 -9.26
C VAL A 53 2.61 4.64 -10.15
N GLY A 54 1.84 4.55 -11.22
CA GLY A 54 1.91 3.54 -12.26
C GLY A 54 0.73 3.67 -13.21
N ASP A 55 0.58 2.70 -14.09
CA ASP A 55 -0.56 2.63 -14.99
C ASP A 55 -1.80 2.15 -14.23
N VAL A 56 -2.89 2.93 -14.27
CA VAL A 56 -4.16 2.57 -13.61
C VAL A 56 -4.96 1.71 -14.56
N ILE A 57 -5.17 0.46 -14.19
CA ILE A 57 -5.81 -0.55 -15.04
C ILE A 57 -6.90 -1.31 -14.28
N SER A 58 -7.81 -1.93 -15.02
CA SER A 58 -8.82 -2.80 -14.42
C SER A 58 -8.23 -4.14 -13.96
N TRP A 59 -8.90 -4.81 -13.00
CA TRP A 59 -8.51 -6.14 -12.57
C TRP A 59 -8.42 -7.17 -13.71
N PRO A 60 -9.38 -7.25 -14.66
CA PRO A 60 -9.25 -8.16 -15.81
C PRO A 60 -7.99 -7.87 -16.64
N GLU A 61 -7.65 -6.60 -16.86
CA GLU A 61 -6.42 -6.22 -17.57
C GLU A 61 -5.16 -6.60 -16.77
N ALA A 62 -5.17 -6.41 -15.44
CA ALA A 62 -4.07 -6.81 -14.57
C ALA A 62 -3.81 -8.33 -14.66
N LEU A 63 -4.86 -9.13 -14.62
CA LEU A 63 -4.76 -10.60 -14.78
C LEU A 63 -4.26 -10.99 -16.16
N ARG A 64 -4.62 -10.26 -17.21
CA ARG A 64 -4.16 -10.50 -18.57
C ARG A 64 -2.67 -10.16 -18.72
N ARG A 65 -2.20 -9.04 -18.14
CA ARG A 65 -0.80 -8.60 -18.21
C ARG A 65 0.14 -9.52 -17.44
N HIS A 66 -0.32 -10.00 -16.30
CA HIS A 66 0.47 -10.84 -15.40
C HIS A 66 -0.40 -12.00 -14.90
N PRO A 67 -0.59 -13.03 -15.73
CA PRO A 67 -1.25 -14.25 -15.29
C PRO A 67 -0.51 -14.80 -14.07
N HIS A 68 -1.28 -15.37 -13.14
CA HIS A 68 -0.72 -15.94 -11.92
C HIS A 68 0.41 -16.93 -12.25
N ASP A 69 1.62 -16.61 -11.78
CA ASP A 69 2.78 -17.52 -11.86
C ASP A 69 2.86 -18.34 -10.57
N PRO A 70 2.55 -19.64 -10.60
CA PRO A 70 2.63 -20.50 -9.42
C PRO A 70 4.04 -20.59 -8.81
N ALA A 71 5.09 -20.35 -9.61
CA ALA A 71 6.47 -20.36 -9.14
C ALA A 71 6.86 -19.07 -8.41
N ASN A 72 6.18 -17.96 -8.72
CA ASN A 72 6.43 -16.65 -8.14
C ASN A 72 5.11 -15.91 -7.80
N PRO A 73 4.26 -16.47 -6.95
CA PRO A 73 2.91 -15.95 -6.72
C PRO A 73 2.89 -14.56 -6.07
N HIS A 74 4.04 -14.10 -5.58
CA HIS A 74 4.16 -12.86 -4.77
C HIS A 74 4.74 -11.68 -5.55
N HIS A 75 5.12 -11.85 -6.81
CA HIS A 75 5.85 -10.81 -7.57
C HIS A 75 4.91 -9.92 -8.36
N THR A 76 3.92 -9.31 -7.69
CA THR A 76 3.07 -8.31 -8.31
C THR A 76 3.40 -6.93 -7.75
N PHE A 77 3.58 -5.95 -8.64
CA PHE A 77 3.68 -4.53 -8.29
C PHE A 77 2.32 -3.84 -8.42
N TYR A 78 1.24 -4.59 -8.12
CA TYR A 78 -0.11 -4.08 -8.15
C TYR A 78 -0.49 -3.49 -6.81
N PHE A 79 -0.98 -2.24 -6.83
CA PHE A 79 -1.59 -1.61 -5.69
C PHE A 79 -3.09 -1.48 -5.93
N HIS A 80 -3.90 -2.01 -5.03
CA HIS A 80 -5.36 -1.95 -5.10
C HIS A 80 -5.82 -0.52 -4.80
N VAL A 81 -6.54 0.11 -5.73
CA VAL A 81 -7.06 1.48 -5.59
C VAL A 81 -8.50 1.44 -5.11
N ASP A 82 -9.35 0.71 -5.83
CA ASP A 82 -10.76 0.55 -5.57
C ASP A 82 -11.25 -0.85 -6.04
N GLU A 83 -12.57 -1.08 -6.03
CA GLU A 83 -13.14 -2.39 -6.36
C GLU A 83 -12.82 -2.87 -7.78
N ILE A 84 -12.50 -1.97 -8.69
CA ILE A 84 -12.32 -2.28 -10.11
C ILE A 84 -10.93 -1.94 -10.66
N HIS A 85 -10.13 -1.10 -9.94
CA HIS A 85 -8.85 -0.62 -10.44
C HIS A 85 -7.67 -0.98 -9.54
N VAL A 86 -6.54 -1.18 -10.20
CA VAL A 86 -5.21 -1.32 -9.58
C VAL A 86 -4.21 -0.41 -10.27
N ILE A 87 -3.15 -0.04 -9.56
CA ILE A 87 -1.98 0.62 -10.14
C ILE A 87 -0.95 -0.45 -10.49
N ASP A 88 -0.61 -0.57 -11.78
CA ASP A 88 0.52 -1.38 -12.24
C ASP A 88 1.81 -0.54 -12.23
N ALA A 89 2.57 -0.62 -11.14
CA ALA A 89 3.79 0.16 -11.01
C ALA A 89 4.98 -0.40 -11.82
N LYS A 90 4.82 -1.48 -12.59
CA LYS A 90 5.81 -1.90 -13.59
C LYS A 90 5.85 -0.92 -14.76
N VAL A 91 4.71 -0.29 -15.07
CA VAL A 91 4.56 0.67 -16.18
C VAL A 91 4.44 2.07 -15.60
N GLY A 92 5.36 2.97 -15.93
CA GLY A 92 5.35 4.36 -15.47
C GLY A 92 5.54 4.56 -13.95
N GLY A 93 5.85 3.50 -13.21
CA GLY A 93 6.03 3.57 -11.76
C GLY A 93 7.33 4.25 -11.33
N ASN A 94 7.36 4.69 -10.08
CA ASN A 94 8.53 5.32 -9.44
C ASN A 94 9.16 4.39 -8.40
N SER A 95 10.01 4.96 -7.51
CA SER A 95 10.70 4.19 -6.47
C SER A 95 9.77 3.60 -5.40
N SER A 96 8.54 4.11 -5.24
CA SER A 96 7.58 3.61 -4.23
C SER A 96 7.29 2.12 -4.37
N ARG A 97 7.32 1.57 -5.59
CA ARG A 97 7.13 0.15 -5.88
C ARG A 97 8.14 -0.78 -5.18
N TRP A 98 9.26 -0.23 -4.72
CA TRP A 98 10.31 -0.98 -4.03
C TRP A 98 10.21 -0.88 -2.50
N ILE A 99 9.20 -0.19 -1.96
CA ILE A 99 8.95 -0.17 -0.52
C ILE A 99 8.49 -1.55 -0.09
N ASN A 100 9.25 -2.19 0.80
CA ASN A 100 8.97 -3.54 1.27
C ASN A 100 7.86 -3.57 2.31
N HIS A 101 7.32 -4.78 2.52
CA HIS A 101 6.38 -5.04 3.59
C HIS A 101 7.07 -5.16 4.96
N SER A 102 6.39 -4.67 6.02
CA SER A 102 6.67 -5.06 7.39
C SER A 102 5.37 -5.22 8.19
N CYS A 103 5.38 -6.20 9.11
CA CYS A 103 4.32 -6.36 10.10
C CYS A 103 4.39 -5.31 11.23
N ALA A 104 5.52 -4.56 11.33
CA ALA A 104 5.70 -3.39 12.18
C ALA A 104 6.12 -2.19 11.31
N PRO A 105 5.22 -1.66 10.47
CA PRO A 105 5.54 -0.66 9.47
C PRO A 105 5.90 0.69 10.09
N ASN A 106 6.68 1.50 9.37
CA ASN A 106 6.93 2.90 9.68
C ASN A 106 6.21 3.86 8.73
N CYS A 107 5.54 3.31 7.72
CA CYS A 107 4.71 4.06 6.77
C CYS A 107 3.33 3.42 6.62
N VAL A 108 2.40 4.20 6.10
CA VAL A 108 1.08 3.76 5.63
C VAL A 108 0.89 4.19 4.19
N ALA A 109 0.12 3.41 3.44
CA ALA A 109 -0.35 3.79 2.11
C ALA A 109 -1.80 4.26 2.24
N ASP A 110 -2.05 5.54 1.98
CA ASP A 110 -3.35 6.17 2.04
C ASP A 110 -3.89 6.42 0.63
N ALA A 111 -5.10 5.96 0.36
CA ALA A 111 -5.82 6.26 -0.87
C ALA A 111 -6.62 7.55 -0.70
N VAL A 112 -6.39 8.53 -1.57
CA VAL A 112 -7.07 9.83 -1.59
C VAL A 112 -7.45 10.14 -3.03
N GLU A 113 -8.74 10.26 -3.32
CA GLU A 113 -9.26 10.63 -4.65
C GLU A 113 -8.67 9.77 -5.79
N GLY A 114 -8.59 8.45 -5.60
CA GLY A 114 -8.06 7.50 -6.59
C GLY A 114 -6.54 7.51 -6.75
N ARG A 115 -5.81 8.29 -5.93
CA ARG A 115 -4.35 8.34 -5.86
C ARG A 115 -3.88 7.69 -4.56
N VAL A 116 -2.68 7.15 -4.55
CA VAL A 116 -2.10 6.50 -3.38
C VAL A 116 -0.84 7.22 -2.92
N PHE A 117 -0.80 7.58 -1.65
CA PHE A 117 0.33 8.29 -1.05
C PHE A 117 0.93 7.47 0.09
N ILE A 118 2.25 7.39 0.11
CA ILE A 118 2.99 6.80 1.23
C ILE A 118 3.30 7.89 2.24
N ARG A 119 2.83 7.70 3.48
CA ARG A 119 2.97 8.65 4.58
C ARG A 119 3.67 8.01 5.77
N ALA A 120 4.50 8.78 6.48
CA ALA A 120 5.17 8.31 7.69
C ALA A 120 4.16 8.13 8.84
N LEU A 121 4.20 6.98 9.51
CA LEU A 121 3.39 6.67 10.71
C LEU A 121 4.02 7.17 12.00
N ARG A 122 5.31 7.45 11.97
CA ARG A 122 6.13 7.91 13.10
C ARG A 122 7.37 8.58 12.56
N PRO A 123 8.16 9.31 13.38
CA PRO A 123 9.44 9.83 12.93
C PRO A 123 10.33 8.72 12.37
N ILE A 124 10.98 8.97 11.23
CA ILE A 124 11.87 8.03 10.53
C ILE A 124 13.23 8.70 10.37
N ALA A 125 14.26 8.13 10.99
CA ALA A 125 15.61 8.66 10.91
C ALA A 125 16.22 8.48 9.51
N ALA A 126 17.10 9.39 9.11
CA ALA A 126 17.92 9.25 7.91
C ALA A 126 18.63 7.89 7.88
N GLY A 127 18.69 7.28 6.70
CA GLY A 127 19.27 5.95 6.49
C GLY A 127 18.34 4.77 6.79
N SER A 128 17.17 4.99 7.40
CA SER A 128 16.19 3.94 7.68
C SER A 128 15.45 3.50 6.42
N GLU A 129 15.17 2.21 6.32
CA GLU A 129 14.32 1.66 5.27
C GLU A 129 12.84 1.95 5.56
N LEU A 130 12.08 2.28 4.51
CA LEU A 130 10.64 2.49 4.56
C LEU A 130 9.90 1.18 4.38
N PHE A 131 8.86 0.96 5.18
CA PHE A 131 8.01 -0.21 5.15
C PHE A 131 6.55 0.17 5.32
N TYR A 132 5.65 -0.48 4.59
CA TYR A 132 4.21 -0.43 4.91
C TYR A 132 3.62 -1.84 4.99
N ASP A 133 2.47 -1.98 5.64
CA ASP A 133 1.76 -3.26 5.69
C ASP A 133 1.00 -3.46 4.37
N TYR A 134 1.44 -4.40 3.55
CA TYR A 134 0.76 -4.74 2.28
C TYR A 134 -0.68 -5.14 2.51
N GLY A 135 -0.95 -5.86 3.60
CA GLY A 135 -2.30 -6.25 3.98
C GLY A 135 -3.04 -6.97 2.86
N LEU A 136 -2.38 -7.90 2.17
CA LEU A 136 -2.94 -8.60 1.02
C LEU A 136 -4.21 -9.36 1.40
N ILE A 137 -5.27 -9.17 0.62
CA ILE A 137 -6.54 -9.85 0.80
C ILE A 137 -6.75 -10.80 -0.38
N ILE A 138 -6.79 -12.09 -0.09
CA ILE A 138 -7.13 -13.13 -1.07
C ILE A 138 -8.54 -13.61 -0.77
N ASP A 139 -9.39 -13.65 -1.78
CA ASP A 139 -10.78 -14.11 -1.62
C ASP A 139 -10.84 -15.65 -1.59
N ALA A 140 -10.28 -16.21 -0.53
CA ALA A 140 -10.28 -17.63 -0.23
C ALA A 140 -10.22 -17.84 1.28
N ARG A 141 -10.57 -19.04 1.76
CA ARG A 141 -10.36 -19.40 3.16
C ARG A 141 -8.84 -19.44 3.45
N TYR A 142 -8.38 -18.74 4.48
CA TYR A 142 -6.98 -18.79 4.91
C TYR A 142 -6.65 -20.13 5.53
N THR A 143 -6.10 -21.03 4.72
CA THR A 143 -5.56 -22.34 5.13
C THR A 143 -4.08 -22.20 5.48
N PRO A 144 -3.48 -23.16 6.23
CA PRO A 144 -2.03 -23.19 6.46
C PRO A 144 -1.23 -23.12 5.16
N LYS A 145 -1.69 -23.83 4.11
CA LYS A 145 -1.06 -23.76 2.78
C LYS A 145 -1.08 -22.36 2.21
N LEU A 146 -2.24 -21.69 2.16
CA LEU A 146 -2.36 -20.33 1.63
C LEU A 146 -1.50 -19.34 2.41
N LEU A 147 -1.41 -19.47 3.75
CA LEU A 147 -0.52 -18.63 4.55
C LEU A 147 0.95 -18.83 4.22
N ALA A 148 1.35 -20.09 3.98
CA ALA A 148 2.71 -20.45 3.57
C ALA A 148 3.03 -20.03 2.13
N ASP A 149 2.04 -19.93 1.25
CA ASP A 149 2.19 -19.43 -0.11
C ASP A 149 2.49 -17.90 -0.14
N TYR A 150 2.26 -17.16 0.96
CA TYR A 150 2.53 -15.72 1.11
C TYR A 150 3.41 -15.42 2.33
N PRO A 151 4.65 -15.91 2.36
CA PRO A 151 5.51 -15.80 3.54
C PRO A 151 5.98 -14.37 3.76
N CYS A 152 6.17 -14.00 5.03
CA CYS A 152 6.75 -12.73 5.43
C CYS A 152 8.08 -12.95 6.16
N TRP A 153 9.12 -12.24 5.74
CA TRP A 153 10.45 -12.24 6.34
C TRP A 153 10.87 -10.86 6.84
N CYS A 154 9.92 -10.02 7.28
CA CYS A 154 10.22 -8.65 7.69
C CYS A 154 11.09 -8.53 8.94
N GLY A 155 11.33 -9.60 9.68
CA GLY A 155 12.16 -9.62 10.90
C GLY A 155 11.55 -8.90 12.11
N ALA A 156 10.32 -8.41 12.04
CA ALA A 156 9.66 -7.75 13.17
C ALA A 156 9.41 -8.75 14.31
N PRO A 157 9.57 -8.35 15.61
CA PRO A 157 9.32 -9.24 16.75
C PRO A 157 7.90 -9.85 16.75
N ALA A 158 6.90 -9.09 16.30
CA ALA A 158 5.51 -9.54 16.16
C ALA A 158 5.16 -9.88 14.70
N CYS A 159 6.10 -10.46 13.94
CA CYS A 159 5.86 -10.84 12.55
C CYS A 159 4.74 -11.88 12.47
N ARG A 160 3.78 -11.66 11.54
CA ARG A 160 2.66 -12.57 11.30
C ARG A 160 3.06 -13.85 10.54
N GLY A 161 4.29 -13.90 10.01
CA GLY A 161 4.76 -15.00 9.16
C GLY A 161 4.14 -15.00 7.75
N THR A 162 3.26 -14.03 7.45
CA THR A 162 2.58 -13.93 6.15
C THR A 162 2.34 -12.47 5.75
N LEU A 163 2.29 -12.22 4.43
CA LEU A 163 1.92 -10.92 3.84
C LEU A 163 0.40 -10.69 3.86
N LEU A 164 -0.38 -11.74 4.12
CA LEU A 164 -1.84 -11.63 4.12
C LEU A 164 -2.35 -10.78 5.27
N ALA A 165 -3.43 -10.06 5.02
CA ALA A 165 -4.11 -9.26 6.03
C ALA A 165 -4.59 -10.12 7.20
N PRO A 166 -4.60 -9.60 8.44
CA PRO A 166 -5.28 -10.26 9.55
C PRO A 166 -6.75 -10.59 9.22
N LYS A 167 -7.27 -11.69 9.74
CA LYS A 167 -8.65 -12.14 9.49
C LYS A 167 -9.70 -11.06 9.77
N ALA A 168 -9.49 -10.24 10.80
CA ALA A 168 -10.39 -9.14 11.14
C ALA A 168 -10.45 -8.09 10.01
N ARG A 169 -9.30 -7.69 9.44
CA ARG A 169 -9.23 -6.74 8.31
C ARG A 169 -9.87 -7.32 7.06
N LYS A 170 -9.65 -8.60 6.77
CA LYS A 170 -10.31 -9.30 5.66
C LYS A 170 -11.82 -9.27 5.80
N ARG A 171 -12.37 -9.60 6.98
CA ARG A 171 -13.81 -9.59 7.25
C ARG A 171 -14.41 -8.18 7.10
N ALA A 172 -13.69 -7.15 7.57
CA ALA A 172 -14.14 -5.76 7.43
C ALA A 172 -14.23 -5.33 5.97
N ALA A 173 -13.22 -5.65 5.15
CA ALA A 173 -13.21 -5.37 3.71
C ALA A 173 -14.35 -6.11 2.98
N GLN A 174 -14.55 -7.39 3.24
CA GLN A 174 -15.64 -8.17 2.65
C GLN A 174 -17.02 -7.63 3.03
N LYS A 175 -17.21 -7.17 4.28
CA LYS A 175 -18.47 -6.55 4.72
C LYS A 175 -18.74 -5.24 3.99
N LEU A 176 -17.71 -4.43 3.75
CA LEU A 176 -17.84 -3.17 3.00
C LEU A 176 -18.25 -3.43 1.54
N MET A 177 -17.64 -4.43 0.88
CA MET A 177 -17.98 -4.83 -0.50
C MET A 177 -19.37 -5.47 -0.62
N ALA A 178 -19.88 -6.12 0.44
CA ALA A 178 -21.19 -6.76 0.45
C ALA A 178 -22.34 -5.80 0.82
N SER A 179 -22.06 -4.56 1.23
CA SER A 179 -23.09 -3.57 1.52
C SER A 179 -23.65 -3.03 0.21
N PRO A 180 -24.97 -3.17 -0.06
CA PRO A 180 -25.57 -2.61 -1.28
C PRO A 180 -25.37 -1.09 -1.27
N VAL A 181 -24.87 -0.56 -2.38
CA VAL A 181 -24.94 0.88 -2.63
C VAL A 181 -26.41 1.26 -2.58
N ALA A 182 -26.78 2.09 -1.61
CA ALA A 182 -28.13 2.63 -1.55
C ALA A 182 -28.32 3.43 -2.85
N ALA A 183 -29.16 2.88 -3.74
CA ALA A 183 -29.61 3.60 -4.92
C ALA A 183 -30.54 4.72 -4.43
N ASP A 184 -30.12 5.97 -4.54
CA ASP A 184 -30.94 7.17 -4.47
C ASP A 184 -31.51 7.49 -5.85
#